data_dc730a8ed0be23e0548097b255a7b106
#
_entry.id   dc730a8ed0be23e0548097b255a7b106
#
_cell.length_a   1.000
_cell.length_b   1.000
_cell.length_c   1.000
_cell.angle_alpha   90.00
_cell.angle_beta   90.00
_cell.angle_gamma   90.00
#
_symmetry.space_group_name_H-M   'P 1'
#
loop_
_entity.id
_entity.type
_entity.pdbx_description
1 polymer ?
#
loop_
_entity_poly.entity_id
_entity_poly.type
_entity_poly.pdbx_seq_one_letter_code
_entity_poly.pdbx_strand_id
1 'polypeptide(L)'
;MPLMSRITCALLTAIPIAALVLHISGAHAQPQARADPGEVRGLKLGLDARSMTLDGFGDLACGSNGGPPRQAIEHWSQFGKCRAEPSGLHEVYARFDDEDDYIGRAIDEPRYARGKTGTQVAGHPVILSALFDRDGVLRALRFITDPRAAPHERRMAHMFRLAVINRYGPDGWTCTDAAAAPGETPVGGIFLKRRCEKREPERALMVEAHLLRKPGQNDLDPITGEPRPGAFESWTRFEIFDPRYRTE
;
A
#
# COMPACT_ATOMS: atom_id res chain seq x y z
N MET A 1 -71.97 -18.03 -72.08
CA MET A 1 -70.60 -18.21 -72.58
C MET A 1 -69.67 -18.24 -71.39
N PRO A 2 -69.05 -19.39 -71.07
CA PRO A 2 -68.31 -19.57 -69.82
C PRO A 2 -66.81 -19.41 -70.06
N LEU A 3 -66.18 -18.72 -69.09
CA LEU A 3 -64.74 -18.67 -68.96
C LEU A 3 -64.26 -19.68 -67.93
N MET A 4 -63.43 -20.59 -68.35
CA MET A 4 -62.78 -21.59 -67.51
C MET A 4 -61.62 -20.95 -66.73
N SER A 5 -61.66 -21.03 -65.45
CA SER A 5 -60.59 -20.67 -64.53
C SER A 5 -59.64 -21.85 -64.36
N ARG A 6 -58.35 -21.61 -64.65
CA ARG A 6 -57.30 -22.61 -64.39
C ARG A 6 -56.72 -22.34 -62.99
N ILE A 7 -56.79 -23.31 -62.17
CA ILE A 7 -56.17 -23.34 -60.81
C ILE A 7 -54.74 -23.78 -60.99
N THR A 8 -53.82 -22.89 -60.66
CA THR A 8 -52.38 -23.19 -60.61
C THR A 8 -51.99 -23.58 -59.19
N CYS A 9 -51.54 -24.80 -59.02
CA CYS A 9 -51.08 -25.34 -57.76
C CYS A 9 -49.67 -24.83 -57.45
N ALA A 10 -49.51 -24.04 -56.37
CA ALA A 10 -48.18 -23.54 -55.95
C ALA A 10 -47.58 -24.57 -54.96
N LEU A 11 -46.43 -25.09 -55.38
CA LEU A 11 -45.60 -25.95 -54.49
C LEU A 11 -44.96 -25.08 -53.40
N LEU A 12 -45.32 -25.35 -52.18
CA LEU A 12 -44.63 -24.82 -50.99
C LEU A 12 -43.36 -25.63 -50.71
N THR A 13 -42.22 -25.05 -50.99
CA THR A 13 -40.92 -25.59 -50.57
C THR A 13 -40.67 -25.26 -49.11
N ALA A 14 -40.65 -26.25 -48.26
CA ALA A 14 -40.25 -26.13 -46.87
C ALA A 14 -38.74 -25.92 -46.76
N ILE A 15 -38.33 -24.78 -46.24
CA ILE A 15 -36.92 -24.47 -45.88
C ILE A 15 -36.68 -25.01 -44.46
N PRO A 16 -35.69 -25.89 -44.22
CA PRO A 16 -35.36 -26.32 -42.88
C PRO A 16 -34.66 -25.19 -42.15
N ILE A 17 -35.22 -24.74 -41.03
CA ILE A 17 -34.59 -23.82 -40.11
C ILE A 17 -33.53 -24.64 -39.32
N ALA A 18 -32.29 -24.50 -39.75
CA ALA A 18 -31.15 -24.99 -38.99
C ALA A 18 -31.02 -24.16 -37.70
N ALA A 19 -31.37 -24.72 -36.58
CA ALA A 19 -31.19 -24.11 -35.26
C ALA A 19 -29.67 -24.00 -34.96
N LEU A 20 -29.12 -22.78 -35.10
CA LEU A 20 -27.76 -22.45 -34.73
C LEU A 20 -27.68 -22.40 -33.19
N VAL A 21 -27.28 -23.49 -32.56
CA VAL A 21 -27.01 -23.53 -31.12
C VAL A 21 -25.72 -22.77 -30.86
N LEU A 22 -25.82 -21.51 -30.47
CA LEU A 22 -24.69 -20.74 -29.95
C LEU A 22 -24.26 -21.39 -28.62
N HIS A 23 -23.16 -22.11 -28.64
CA HIS A 23 -22.47 -22.51 -27.44
C HIS A 23 -21.81 -21.26 -26.83
N ILE A 24 -22.48 -20.63 -25.87
CA ILE A 24 -21.87 -19.62 -25.02
C ILE A 24 -20.93 -20.37 -24.10
N SER A 25 -19.67 -20.48 -24.50
CA SER A 25 -18.58 -20.90 -23.62
C SER A 25 -18.48 -19.84 -22.51
N GLY A 26 -19.11 -20.10 -21.37
CA GLY A 26 -18.93 -19.28 -20.19
C GLY A 26 -17.45 -19.28 -19.84
N ALA A 27 -16.78 -18.17 -20.13
CA ALA A 27 -15.45 -17.92 -19.58
C ALA A 27 -15.62 -17.89 -18.06
N HIS A 28 -15.30 -19.01 -17.42
CA HIS A 28 -15.14 -19.07 -15.97
C HIS A 28 -13.99 -18.12 -15.66
N ALA A 29 -14.29 -16.92 -15.15
CA ALA A 29 -13.30 -16.08 -14.53
C ALA A 29 -12.65 -16.92 -13.43
N GLN A 30 -11.40 -17.34 -13.65
CA GLN A 30 -10.62 -17.98 -12.60
C GLN A 30 -10.61 -17.02 -11.40
N PRO A 31 -10.96 -17.50 -10.18
CA PRO A 31 -10.81 -16.67 -9.00
C PRO A 31 -9.34 -16.24 -8.97
N GLN A 32 -9.08 -14.96 -9.16
CA GLN A 32 -7.75 -14.41 -8.92
C GLN A 32 -7.39 -14.81 -7.49
N ALA A 33 -6.34 -15.60 -7.33
CA ALA A 33 -5.82 -15.97 -6.03
C ALA A 33 -5.66 -14.65 -5.26
N ARG A 34 -6.44 -14.50 -4.19
CA ARG A 34 -6.39 -13.31 -3.35
C ARG A 34 -4.99 -13.26 -2.81
N ALA A 35 -4.20 -12.26 -3.20
CA ALA A 35 -2.83 -12.11 -2.71
C ALA A 35 -2.83 -12.28 -1.19
N ASP A 36 -1.90 -13.08 -0.66
CA ASP A 36 -1.76 -13.29 0.78
C ASP A 36 -1.70 -11.91 1.44
N PRO A 37 -2.64 -11.57 2.33
CA PRO A 37 -2.64 -10.26 2.96
C PRO A 37 -1.39 -10.00 3.82
N GLY A 38 -0.57 -11.03 4.09
CA GLY A 38 0.74 -10.91 4.75
C GLY A 38 1.90 -10.62 3.81
N GLU A 39 1.64 -10.63 2.50
CA GLU A 39 2.65 -10.34 1.49
C GLU A 39 2.49 -8.92 0.95
N VAL A 40 3.58 -8.17 0.94
CA VAL A 40 3.64 -6.84 0.32
C VAL A 40 4.86 -6.78 -0.58
N ARG A 41 4.64 -6.62 -1.89
CA ARG A 41 5.71 -6.52 -2.88
C ARG A 41 6.67 -7.73 -2.86
N GLY A 42 6.15 -8.94 -2.66
CA GLY A 42 6.95 -10.17 -2.55
C GLY A 42 7.61 -10.37 -1.17
N LEU A 43 7.53 -9.38 -0.27
CA LEU A 43 8.04 -9.51 1.09
C LEU A 43 7.01 -10.20 1.98
N LYS A 44 7.42 -11.28 2.64
CA LYS A 44 6.62 -12.08 3.55
C LYS A 44 7.42 -12.45 4.79
N LEU A 45 6.78 -12.47 5.95
CA LEU A 45 7.43 -12.94 7.18
C LEU A 45 7.97 -14.36 7.00
N GLY A 46 9.15 -14.61 7.56
CA GLY A 46 9.83 -15.91 7.48
C GLY A 46 10.79 -16.05 6.31
N LEU A 47 10.88 -15.10 5.37
CA LEU A 47 11.88 -15.14 4.30
C LEU A 47 13.30 -15.01 4.86
N ASP A 48 14.24 -15.78 4.32
CA ASP A 48 15.67 -15.63 4.61
C ASP A 48 16.26 -14.54 3.71
N ALA A 49 16.93 -13.57 4.31
CA ALA A 49 17.59 -12.46 3.62
C ALA A 49 18.55 -12.90 2.51
N ARG A 50 19.13 -14.11 2.63
CA ARG A 50 20.06 -14.69 1.65
C ARG A 50 19.36 -15.20 0.40
N SER A 51 18.09 -15.57 0.52
CA SER A 51 17.25 -16.07 -0.58
C SER A 51 16.43 -14.97 -1.26
N MET A 52 16.39 -13.77 -0.71
CA MET A 52 15.61 -12.66 -1.26
C MET A 52 16.30 -12.07 -2.48
N THR A 53 15.54 -11.87 -3.55
CA THR A 53 16.00 -11.19 -4.77
C THR A 53 15.87 -9.67 -4.64
N LEU A 54 16.49 -8.97 -5.59
CA LEU A 54 16.35 -7.51 -5.70
C LEU A 54 15.31 -7.08 -6.76
N ASP A 55 14.52 -8.04 -7.25
CA ASP A 55 13.56 -7.77 -8.32
C ASP A 55 12.55 -6.70 -7.87
N GLY A 56 12.57 -5.56 -8.56
CA GLY A 56 11.74 -4.40 -8.24
C GLY A 56 12.23 -3.58 -7.03
N PHE A 57 13.31 -3.99 -6.35
CA PHE A 57 13.88 -3.24 -5.24
C PHE A 57 15.17 -2.53 -5.65
N GLY A 58 15.27 -1.29 -5.24
CA GLY A 58 16.49 -0.48 -5.36
C GLY A 58 16.81 0.25 -4.06
N ASP A 59 17.94 0.93 -4.03
CA ASP A 59 18.35 1.81 -2.94
C ASP A 59 18.26 1.16 -1.54
N LEU A 60 18.77 -0.06 -1.40
CA LEU A 60 18.84 -0.70 -0.10
C LEU A 60 19.79 0.06 0.83
N ALA A 61 19.34 0.31 2.04
CA ALA A 61 20.14 0.98 3.07
C ALA A 61 19.70 0.57 4.47
N CYS A 62 20.52 0.82 5.46
CA CYS A 62 20.11 0.69 6.85
C CYS A 62 18.99 1.69 7.15
N GLY A 63 17.90 1.20 7.72
CA GLY A 63 16.76 2.00 8.10
C GLY A 63 17.03 2.87 9.33
N SER A 64 16.12 3.76 9.61
CA SER A 64 16.20 4.69 10.74
C SER A 64 14.83 4.96 11.36
N ASN A 65 13.97 3.93 11.35
CA ASN A 65 12.63 4.01 11.92
C ASN A 65 11.77 5.13 11.31
N GLY A 66 11.74 5.18 9.95
CA GLY A 66 10.97 6.19 9.19
C GLY A 66 11.70 7.51 8.97
N GLY A 67 12.93 7.64 9.44
CA GLY A 67 13.81 8.76 9.09
C GLY A 67 14.58 8.51 7.78
N PRO A 68 15.51 9.40 7.43
CA PRO A 68 16.34 9.22 6.25
C PRO A 68 17.15 7.91 6.32
N PRO A 69 17.28 7.16 5.22
CA PRO A 69 18.13 5.98 5.16
C PRO A 69 19.58 6.35 5.53
N ARG A 70 20.26 5.41 6.15
CA ARG A 70 21.64 5.61 6.61
C ARG A 70 22.64 5.00 5.64
N GLN A 71 23.45 4.05 6.10
CA GLN A 71 24.46 3.37 5.30
C GLN A 71 23.79 2.56 4.18
N ALA A 72 24.21 2.77 2.93
CA ALA A 72 23.78 1.96 1.80
C ALA A 72 24.34 0.52 1.92
N ILE A 73 23.55 -0.44 1.48
CA ILE A 73 23.92 -1.85 1.35
C ILE A 73 23.49 -2.33 -0.05
N GLU A 74 24.16 -3.36 -0.53
CA GLU A 74 23.95 -3.85 -1.91
C GLU A 74 22.96 -5.00 -2.00
N HIS A 75 22.77 -5.73 -0.91
CA HIS A 75 21.90 -6.91 -0.88
C HIS A 75 21.29 -7.11 0.50
N TRP A 76 20.11 -7.76 0.54
CA TRP A 76 19.40 -8.09 1.77
C TRP A 76 20.26 -8.85 2.79
N SER A 77 21.11 -9.75 2.31
CA SER A 77 22.02 -10.54 3.17
C SER A 77 23.03 -9.70 3.96
N GLN A 78 23.17 -8.41 3.63
CA GLN A 78 24.02 -7.48 4.36
C GLN A 78 23.31 -6.78 5.53
N PHE A 79 22.10 -7.21 5.89
CA PHE A 79 21.30 -6.66 7.00
C PHE A 79 22.10 -6.51 8.30
N GLY A 80 23.03 -7.43 8.56
CA GLY A 80 23.89 -7.38 9.76
C GLY A 80 24.82 -6.16 9.84
N LYS A 81 25.02 -5.41 8.74
CA LYS A 81 25.71 -4.11 8.77
C LYS A 81 24.86 -3.02 9.43
N CYS A 82 23.55 -3.21 9.49
CA CYS A 82 22.62 -2.28 10.09
C CYS A 82 22.58 -2.50 11.62
N ARG A 83 22.59 -1.40 12.38
CA ARG A 83 22.50 -1.49 13.83
C ARG A 83 21.16 -2.11 14.23
N ALA A 84 21.20 -3.08 15.15
CA ALA A 84 19.97 -3.64 15.71
C ALA A 84 19.19 -2.58 16.50
N GLU A 85 17.87 -2.62 16.39
CA GLU A 85 16.94 -1.88 17.22
C GLU A 85 16.86 -2.50 18.63
N PRO A 86 16.19 -1.85 19.61
CA PRO A 86 15.93 -2.43 20.92
C PRO A 86 15.20 -3.78 20.88
N SER A 87 14.39 -4.00 19.83
CA SER A 87 13.73 -5.28 19.53
C SER A 87 14.70 -6.41 19.17
N GLY A 88 15.97 -6.11 18.91
CA GLY A 88 16.97 -7.04 18.39
C GLY A 88 16.91 -7.24 16.88
N LEU A 89 16.01 -6.53 16.19
CA LEU A 89 15.88 -6.60 14.72
C LEU A 89 16.76 -5.58 14.02
N HIS A 90 17.25 -5.95 12.83
CA HIS A 90 18.05 -5.10 11.94
C HIS A 90 17.14 -4.52 10.86
N GLU A 91 16.94 -3.22 10.84
CA GLU A 91 16.10 -2.54 9.87
C GLU A 91 16.84 -2.26 8.56
N VAL A 92 16.29 -2.77 7.46
CA VAL A 92 16.76 -2.50 6.10
C VAL A 92 15.65 -1.73 5.37
N TYR A 93 15.94 -0.48 5.02
CA TYR A 93 15.14 0.31 4.10
C TYR A 93 15.27 -0.22 2.68
N ALA A 94 14.17 -0.21 1.93
CA ALA A 94 14.18 -0.50 0.51
C ALA A 94 13.22 0.43 -0.24
N ARG A 95 13.67 0.93 -1.38
CA ARG A 95 12.78 1.54 -2.36
C ARG A 95 12.29 0.46 -3.32
N PHE A 96 11.00 0.38 -3.54
CA PHE A 96 10.42 -0.48 -4.56
C PHE A 96 10.09 0.38 -5.79
N ASP A 97 10.53 -0.06 -6.98
CA ASP A 97 10.18 0.59 -8.23
C ASP A 97 8.68 0.37 -8.50
N ASP A 98 7.92 1.45 -8.42
CA ASP A 98 6.48 1.41 -8.61
C ASP A 98 6.11 1.43 -10.10
N GLU A 99 4.96 0.84 -10.43
CA GLU A 99 4.45 0.76 -11.80
C GLU A 99 4.28 2.14 -12.43
N ASP A 100 3.91 3.14 -11.65
CA ASP A 100 3.78 4.54 -12.10
C ASP A 100 5.12 5.15 -12.53
N ASP A 101 6.22 4.83 -11.84
CA ASP A 101 7.57 5.25 -12.25
C ASP A 101 8.00 4.56 -13.54
N TYR A 102 7.65 3.29 -13.69
CA TYR A 102 7.90 2.53 -14.91
C TYR A 102 7.13 3.11 -16.09
N ILE A 103 5.84 3.36 -15.94
CA ILE A 103 4.99 3.96 -16.97
C ILE A 103 5.50 5.35 -17.34
N GLY A 104 5.80 6.20 -16.34
CA GLY A 104 6.33 7.54 -16.58
C GLY A 104 7.63 7.54 -17.39
N ARG A 105 8.51 6.57 -17.15
CA ARG A 105 9.74 6.37 -17.91
C ARG A 105 9.46 5.82 -19.33
N ALA A 106 8.53 4.89 -19.45
CA ALA A 106 8.20 4.24 -20.71
C ALA A 106 7.55 5.20 -21.73
N ILE A 107 6.78 6.19 -21.27
CA ILE A 107 6.12 7.20 -22.11
C ILE A 107 6.87 8.53 -22.19
N ASP A 108 8.08 8.59 -21.60
CA ASP A 108 8.92 9.80 -21.53
C ASP A 108 8.16 11.03 -21.01
N GLU A 109 7.29 10.82 -20.02
CA GLU A 109 6.49 11.86 -19.38
C GLU A 109 6.99 12.14 -17.94
N PRO A 110 7.98 13.04 -17.80
CA PRO A 110 8.63 13.31 -16.51
C PRO A 110 7.67 13.82 -15.42
N ARG A 111 6.48 14.30 -15.81
CA ARG A 111 5.46 14.73 -14.85
C ARG A 111 4.85 13.57 -14.06
N TYR A 112 4.79 12.40 -14.65
CA TYR A 112 4.39 11.17 -13.96
C TYR A 112 5.45 10.74 -12.93
N ALA A 113 6.73 10.86 -13.27
CA ALA A 113 7.84 10.51 -12.39
C ALA A 113 8.12 11.58 -11.30
N ARG A 114 7.82 12.86 -11.54
CA ARG A 114 8.19 13.96 -10.63
C ARG A 114 7.29 14.11 -9.40
N GLY A 115 6.11 13.51 -9.41
CA GLY A 115 5.16 13.61 -8.29
C GLY A 115 5.16 12.42 -7.35
N LYS A 116 5.82 11.32 -7.71
CA LYS A 116 5.74 10.04 -7.02
C LYS A 116 7.13 9.46 -6.80
N THR A 117 7.92 10.14 -5.98
CA THR A 117 9.24 9.62 -5.58
C THR A 117 9.06 8.66 -4.42
N GLY A 118 9.31 7.37 -4.64
CA GLY A 118 9.35 6.36 -3.60
C GLY A 118 8.30 5.26 -3.75
N THR A 119 8.38 4.33 -2.82
CA THR A 119 7.48 3.18 -2.74
C THR A 119 6.06 3.62 -2.43
N GLN A 120 5.07 3.11 -3.19
CA GLN A 120 3.65 3.34 -2.91
C GLN A 120 2.98 2.08 -2.36
N VAL A 121 2.15 2.25 -1.35
CA VAL A 121 1.29 1.19 -0.82
C VAL A 121 -0.12 1.74 -0.68
N ALA A 122 -1.08 1.11 -1.34
CA ALA A 122 -2.49 1.53 -1.38
C ALA A 122 -2.66 3.01 -1.77
N GLY A 123 -1.87 3.50 -2.71
CA GLY A 123 -1.91 4.88 -3.20
C GLY A 123 -1.26 5.92 -2.27
N HIS A 124 -0.57 5.48 -1.22
CA HIS A 124 0.14 6.37 -0.30
C HIS A 124 1.65 6.17 -0.43
N PRO A 125 2.45 7.24 -0.62
CA PRO A 125 3.90 7.18 -0.54
C PRO A 125 4.34 6.74 0.85
N VAL A 126 5.22 5.73 0.91
CA VAL A 126 5.71 5.18 2.18
C VAL A 126 7.21 4.93 2.15
N ILE A 127 7.81 5.02 3.31
CA ILE A 127 9.11 4.44 3.61
C ILE A 127 8.85 2.98 3.97
N LEU A 128 9.39 2.07 3.15
CA LEU A 128 9.29 0.63 3.35
C LEU A 128 10.57 0.12 4.00
N SER A 129 10.43 -0.64 5.07
CA SER A 129 11.54 -1.32 5.72
C SER A 129 11.22 -2.78 6.01
N ALA A 130 12.21 -3.63 5.78
CA ALA A 130 12.23 -5.03 6.18
C ALA A 130 13.11 -5.18 7.43
N LEU A 131 12.61 -5.89 8.46
CA LEU A 131 13.30 -6.04 9.73
C LEU A 131 13.68 -7.52 9.93
N PHE A 132 14.97 -7.77 10.02
CA PHE A 132 15.55 -9.11 10.10
C PHE A 132 16.04 -9.42 11.52
N ASP A 133 15.85 -10.66 11.97
CA ASP A 133 16.52 -11.12 13.17
C ASP A 133 18.02 -11.40 12.92
N ARG A 134 18.75 -11.75 13.96
CA ARG A 134 20.18 -12.06 13.88
C ARG A 134 20.53 -13.21 12.93
N ASP A 135 19.59 -14.09 12.65
CA ASP A 135 19.75 -15.23 11.77
C ASP A 135 19.44 -14.90 10.31
N GLY A 136 18.96 -13.67 10.05
CA GLY A 136 18.59 -13.16 8.73
C GLY A 136 17.18 -13.50 8.29
N VAL A 137 16.33 -13.89 9.23
CA VAL A 137 14.93 -14.18 8.92
C VAL A 137 14.09 -12.91 9.06
N LEU A 138 13.29 -12.60 8.06
CA LEU A 138 12.38 -11.46 8.04
C LEU A 138 11.28 -11.63 9.10
N ARG A 139 11.30 -10.76 10.12
CA ARG A 139 10.38 -10.81 11.26
C ARG A 139 9.38 -9.69 11.30
N ALA A 140 9.65 -8.59 10.61
CA ALA A 140 8.68 -7.51 10.50
C ALA A 140 8.82 -6.76 9.18
N LEU A 141 7.70 -6.19 8.74
CA LEU A 141 7.63 -5.18 7.68
C LEU A 141 7.09 -3.90 8.30
N ARG A 142 7.72 -2.79 7.99
CA ARG A 142 7.34 -1.45 8.47
C ARG A 142 7.08 -0.53 7.30
N PHE A 143 5.97 0.17 7.36
CA PHE A 143 5.52 1.15 6.38
C PHE A 143 5.21 2.44 7.12
N ILE A 144 5.92 3.51 6.80
CA ILE A 144 5.65 4.83 7.38
C ILE A 144 5.41 5.79 6.22
N THR A 145 4.32 6.55 6.25
CA THR A 145 4.03 7.53 5.19
C THR A 145 5.21 8.49 5.03
N ASP A 146 5.64 8.70 3.78
CA ASP A 146 6.89 9.42 3.49
C ASP A 146 6.75 10.92 3.76
N PRO A 147 7.51 11.50 4.70
CA PRO A 147 7.47 12.92 4.99
C PRO A 147 8.05 13.79 3.86
N ARG A 148 8.72 13.18 2.86
CA ARG A 148 9.27 13.85 1.67
C ARG A 148 8.26 13.90 0.52
N ALA A 149 7.12 13.20 0.63
CA ALA A 149 6.07 13.20 -0.36
C ALA A 149 5.52 14.62 -0.63
N ALA A 150 4.83 14.79 -1.74
CA ALA A 150 4.24 16.07 -2.12
C ALA A 150 3.28 16.59 -1.02
N PRO A 151 3.12 17.92 -0.86
CA PRO A 151 2.31 18.49 0.22
C PRO A 151 0.88 17.95 0.31
N HIS A 152 0.25 17.68 -0.83
CA HIS A 152 -1.12 17.14 -0.86
C HIS A 152 -1.17 15.70 -0.36
N GLU A 153 -0.17 14.87 -0.69
CA GLU A 153 -0.05 13.47 -0.21
C GLU A 153 0.19 13.44 1.30
N ARG A 154 1.07 14.32 1.79
CA ARG A 154 1.33 14.44 3.24
C ARG A 154 0.09 14.84 4.03
N ARG A 155 -0.77 15.70 3.47
CA ARG A 155 -2.05 16.05 4.12
C ARG A 155 -2.95 14.83 4.31
N MET A 156 -2.92 13.89 3.36
CA MET A 156 -3.74 12.67 3.37
C MET A 156 -3.06 11.47 4.02
N ALA A 157 -1.84 11.63 4.54
CA ALA A 157 -1.05 10.53 5.08
C ALA A 157 -1.75 9.75 6.21
N HIS A 158 -2.57 10.42 7.04
CA HIS A 158 -3.38 9.79 8.08
C HIS A 158 -4.46 8.84 7.53
N MET A 159 -4.84 8.98 6.27
CA MET A 159 -5.85 8.13 5.61
C MET A 159 -5.32 6.74 5.27
N PHE A 160 -3.99 6.56 5.19
CA PHE A 160 -3.38 5.25 4.97
C PHE A 160 -3.86 4.21 6.00
N ARG A 161 -4.16 4.63 7.23
CA ARG A 161 -4.78 3.78 8.26
C ARG A 161 -6.06 3.11 7.77
N LEU A 162 -6.93 3.82 7.06
CA LEU A 162 -8.19 3.25 6.55
C LEU A 162 -7.93 2.21 5.46
N ALA A 163 -6.96 2.46 4.59
CA ALA A 163 -6.55 1.49 3.57
C ALA A 163 -6.02 0.19 4.21
N VAL A 164 -5.23 0.31 5.29
CA VAL A 164 -4.76 -0.84 6.06
C VAL A 164 -5.93 -1.62 6.67
N ILE A 165 -6.83 -0.95 7.39
CA ILE A 165 -7.98 -1.60 8.04
C ILE A 165 -8.85 -2.30 6.98
N ASN A 166 -9.12 -1.66 5.85
CA ASN A 166 -9.91 -2.26 4.77
C ASN A 166 -9.22 -3.49 4.16
N ARG A 167 -7.89 -3.46 3.98
CA ARG A 167 -7.14 -4.58 3.43
C ARG A 167 -7.16 -5.81 4.33
N TYR A 168 -7.00 -5.61 5.64
CA TYR A 168 -6.91 -6.70 6.62
C TYR A 168 -8.24 -7.01 7.31
N GLY A 169 -9.34 -6.42 6.84
CA GLY A 169 -10.69 -6.56 7.39
C GLY A 169 -10.93 -5.67 8.62
N PRO A 170 -12.18 -5.17 8.78
CA PRO A 170 -12.52 -4.22 9.84
C PRO A 170 -12.54 -4.86 11.23
N ASP A 171 -12.72 -6.18 11.31
CA ASP A 171 -12.92 -6.89 12.57
C ASP A 171 -11.61 -7.30 13.23
N GLY A 172 -11.66 -7.46 14.57
CA GLY A 172 -10.52 -7.94 15.36
C GLY A 172 -9.46 -6.90 15.69
N TRP A 173 -9.69 -5.62 15.39
CA TRP A 173 -8.82 -4.53 15.81
C TRP A 173 -9.19 -4.03 17.21
N THR A 174 -8.18 -3.91 18.08
CA THR A 174 -8.27 -3.20 19.34
C THR A 174 -7.61 -1.85 19.19
N CYS A 175 -8.39 -0.76 19.29
CA CYS A 175 -7.90 0.59 19.07
C CYS A 175 -7.89 1.39 20.37
N THR A 176 -6.87 2.22 20.54
CA THR A 176 -6.70 3.17 21.64
C THR A 176 -6.47 4.57 21.05
N ASP A 177 -7.27 5.53 21.54
CA ASP A 177 -7.07 6.95 21.26
C ASP A 177 -6.25 7.58 22.38
N ALA A 178 -5.17 8.25 22.02
CA ALA A 178 -4.42 9.05 22.96
C ALA A 178 -5.03 10.44 23.10
N ALA A 179 -5.10 10.92 24.33
CA ALA A 179 -5.54 12.28 24.63
C ALA A 179 -4.58 13.33 24.02
N ALA A 180 -5.12 14.50 23.76
CA ALA A 180 -4.29 15.64 23.35
C ALA A 180 -3.30 16.01 24.45
N ALA A 181 -2.03 16.16 24.07
CA ALA A 181 -1.03 16.74 24.94
C ALA A 181 -1.22 18.27 25.06
N PRO A 182 -0.65 18.93 26.08
CA PRO A 182 -0.76 20.37 26.23
C PRO A 182 -0.33 21.13 24.95
N GLY A 183 -1.23 21.94 24.40
CA GLY A 183 -1.01 22.72 23.19
C GLY A 183 -1.22 21.97 21.87
N GLU A 184 -1.53 20.69 21.89
CA GLU A 184 -2.00 19.98 20.68
C GLU A 184 -3.45 20.39 20.37
N THR A 185 -3.73 20.64 19.08
CA THR A 185 -5.04 21.09 18.61
C THR A 185 -5.51 20.34 17.37
N PRO A 186 -6.83 20.27 17.10
CA PRO A 186 -7.37 19.67 15.90
C PRO A 186 -6.94 20.38 14.60
N VAL A 187 -6.95 19.61 13.49
CA VAL A 187 -6.81 20.11 12.12
C VAL A 187 -8.16 19.99 11.43
N GLY A 188 -8.75 21.10 10.99
CA GLY A 188 -10.07 21.08 10.36
C GLY A 188 -11.18 20.46 11.23
N GLY A 189 -11.09 20.60 12.55
CA GLY A 189 -12.02 20.01 13.49
C GLY A 189 -11.75 18.54 13.82
N ILE A 190 -10.76 17.89 13.20
CA ILE A 190 -10.40 16.49 13.43
C ILE A 190 -9.13 16.43 14.30
N PHE A 191 -9.20 15.71 15.40
CA PHE A 191 -8.04 15.30 16.20
C PHE A 191 -7.91 13.78 16.12
N LEU A 192 -6.78 13.31 15.60
CA LEU A 192 -6.48 11.89 15.49
C LEU A 192 -5.11 11.60 16.10
N LYS A 193 -5.10 10.71 17.08
CA LYS A 193 -3.91 10.15 17.70
C LYS A 193 -4.28 8.74 18.16
N ARG A 194 -4.33 7.83 17.17
CA ARG A 194 -4.93 6.50 17.33
C ARG A 194 -3.94 5.42 16.96
N ARG A 195 -3.86 4.41 17.82
CA ARG A 195 -3.13 3.17 17.61
C ARG A 195 -4.12 2.00 17.66
N CYS A 196 -4.08 1.15 16.64
CA CYS A 196 -4.87 -0.06 16.56
C CYS A 196 -3.96 -1.28 16.40
N GLU A 197 -4.28 -2.36 17.07
CA GLU A 197 -3.57 -3.63 16.98
C GLU A 197 -4.55 -4.75 16.64
N LYS A 198 -4.11 -5.68 15.80
CA LYS A 198 -4.83 -6.91 15.46
C LYS A 198 -3.88 -8.08 15.55
N ARG A 199 -4.29 -9.13 16.25
CA ARG A 199 -3.52 -10.36 16.41
C ARG A 199 -4.16 -11.48 15.60
N GLU A 200 -3.34 -12.15 14.82
CA GLU A 200 -3.67 -13.35 14.05
C GLU A 200 -2.72 -14.49 14.49
N PRO A 201 -3.00 -15.76 14.19
CA PRO A 201 -2.19 -16.87 14.70
C PRO A 201 -0.71 -16.77 14.32
N GLU A 202 -0.41 -16.31 13.10
CA GLU A 202 0.96 -16.29 12.54
C GLU A 202 1.59 -14.90 12.50
N ARG A 203 0.82 -13.83 12.78
CA ARG A 203 1.31 -12.45 12.70
C ARG A 203 0.51 -11.53 13.60
N ALA A 204 1.12 -10.42 13.92
CA ALA A 204 0.44 -9.27 14.51
C ALA A 204 0.52 -8.07 13.56
N LEU A 205 -0.49 -7.24 13.63
CA LEU A 205 -0.62 -6.01 12.86
C LEU A 205 -0.74 -4.84 13.82
N MET A 206 -0.05 -3.76 13.54
CA MET A 206 -0.18 -2.51 14.27
C MET A 206 -0.30 -1.36 13.27
N VAL A 207 -1.29 -0.50 13.46
CA VAL A 207 -1.40 0.75 12.71
C VAL A 207 -1.59 1.90 13.66
N GLU A 208 -0.74 2.91 13.53
CA GLU A 208 -0.81 4.16 14.29
C GLU A 208 -0.92 5.32 13.31
N ALA A 209 -1.84 6.24 13.58
CA ALA A 209 -2.06 7.40 12.73
C ALA A 209 -2.31 8.67 13.54
N HIS A 210 -1.71 9.75 13.07
CA HIS A 210 -1.86 11.08 13.67
C HIS A 210 -2.38 12.08 12.64
N LEU A 211 -3.30 12.94 13.10
CA LEU A 211 -3.70 14.18 12.44
C LEU A 211 -3.96 15.20 13.54
N LEU A 212 -3.02 16.08 13.77
CA LEU A 212 -3.08 17.10 14.83
C LEU A 212 -2.08 18.22 14.57
N ARG A 213 -2.21 19.33 15.29
CA ARG A 213 -1.16 20.36 15.37
C ARG A 213 -0.46 20.27 16.71
N LYS A 214 0.85 20.45 16.66
CA LYS A 214 1.69 20.66 17.83
C LYS A 214 1.80 22.17 18.15
N PRO A 215 2.21 22.52 19.36
CA PRO A 215 2.52 23.92 19.70
C PRO A 215 3.44 24.56 18.67
N GLY A 216 3.11 25.77 18.23
CA GLY A 216 3.89 26.53 17.24
C GLY A 216 3.63 26.18 15.77
N GLN A 217 2.85 25.15 15.47
CA GLN A 217 2.40 24.88 14.09
C GLN A 217 1.19 25.75 13.74
N ASN A 218 1.28 26.49 12.64
CA ASN A 218 0.21 27.33 12.11
C ASN A 218 -0.11 26.91 10.67
N ASP A 219 -1.38 27.00 10.29
CA ASP A 219 -1.85 26.62 8.96
C ASP A 219 -1.25 27.45 7.84
N LEU A 220 -1.09 28.74 8.11
CA LEU A 220 -0.70 29.72 7.11
C LEU A 220 0.60 30.41 7.50
N ASP A 221 1.38 30.75 6.51
CA ASP A 221 2.49 31.67 6.68
C ASP A 221 1.94 33.06 7.04
N PRO A 222 2.39 33.70 8.14
CA PRO A 222 1.86 35.00 8.58
C PRO A 222 2.19 36.17 7.62
N ILE A 223 3.14 35.95 6.70
CA ILE A 223 3.57 36.99 5.74
C ILE A 223 2.89 36.78 4.40
N THR A 224 2.90 35.55 3.88
CA THR A 224 2.37 35.24 2.54
C THR A 224 0.94 34.76 2.55
N GLY A 225 0.42 34.31 3.70
CA GLY A 225 -0.90 33.69 3.82
C GLY A 225 -1.00 32.28 3.19
N GLU A 226 0.12 31.73 2.71
CA GLU A 226 0.14 30.41 2.08
C GLU A 226 0.24 29.28 3.11
N PRO A 227 -0.28 28.09 2.77
CA PRO A 227 -0.13 26.90 3.62
C PRO A 227 1.34 26.54 3.84
N ARG A 228 1.77 26.47 5.09
CA ARG A 228 3.15 26.08 5.43
C ARG A 228 3.35 24.58 5.30
N PRO A 229 4.46 24.12 4.71
CA PRO A 229 4.92 22.74 4.85
C PRO A 229 5.15 22.45 6.34
N GLY A 230 4.54 21.37 6.87
CA GLY A 230 4.65 21.04 8.29
C GLY A 230 3.75 21.84 9.23
N ALA A 231 2.72 22.51 8.71
CA ALA A 231 1.70 23.23 9.51
C ALA A 231 0.92 22.31 10.48
N PHE A 232 1.01 21.02 10.31
CA PHE A 232 0.42 20.01 11.18
C PHE A 232 1.10 18.64 10.99
N GLU A 233 0.89 17.76 11.93
CA GLU A 233 1.26 16.35 11.84
C GLU A 233 0.16 15.60 11.09
N SER A 234 0.54 14.89 10.03
CA SER A 234 -0.30 13.90 9.36
C SER A 234 0.60 12.77 8.90
N TRP A 235 0.49 11.63 9.55
CA TRP A 235 1.27 10.45 9.21
C TRP A 235 0.56 9.18 9.67
N THR A 236 0.96 8.06 9.07
CA THR A 236 0.56 6.73 9.49
C THR A 236 1.79 5.82 9.49
N ARG A 237 1.92 5.04 10.54
CA ARG A 237 2.85 3.91 10.67
C ARG A 237 2.03 2.63 10.64
N PHE A 238 2.40 1.70 9.81
CA PHE A 238 1.83 0.37 9.76
C PHE A 238 2.94 -0.67 9.86
N GLU A 239 2.72 -1.70 10.67
CA GLU A 239 3.66 -2.80 10.83
C GLU A 239 2.94 -4.14 10.78
N ILE A 240 3.59 -5.09 10.10
CA ILE A 240 3.25 -6.52 10.11
C ILE A 240 4.44 -7.20 10.78
N PHE A 241 4.23 -7.94 11.84
CA PHE A 241 5.35 -8.54 12.56
C PHE A 241 5.01 -9.92 13.14
N ASP A 242 6.04 -10.73 13.30
CA ASP A 242 5.99 -11.99 14.04
C ASP A 242 5.66 -11.67 15.50
N PRO A 243 4.60 -12.26 16.10
CA PRO A 243 4.16 -11.93 17.45
C PRO A 243 5.21 -12.11 18.54
N ARG A 244 6.29 -12.86 18.25
CA ARG A 244 7.44 -13.05 19.15
C ARG A 244 8.37 -11.85 19.22
N TYR A 245 8.29 -10.95 18.25
CA TYR A 245 9.08 -9.74 18.18
C TYR A 245 8.14 -8.54 18.33
N ARG A 246 8.44 -7.69 19.31
CA ARG A 246 7.71 -6.43 19.47
C ARG A 246 8.54 -5.32 18.84
N THR A 247 7.99 -4.71 17.80
CA THR A 247 8.56 -3.51 17.19
C THR A 247 8.11 -2.30 18.03
N GLU A 248 9.02 -1.38 18.30
CA GLU A 248 8.75 -0.14 19.05
C GLU A 248 8.36 1.00 18.10
#